data_0b4b0ec098e679c67e629494b4e639e3
#
_entry.id   0b4b0ec098e679c67e629494b4e639e3
#
_cell.length_a   1.000
_cell.length_b   1.000
_cell.length_c   1.000
_cell.angle_alpha   90.00
_cell.angle_beta   90.00
_cell.angle_gamma   90.00
#
_symmetry.space_group_name_H-M   'P 1'
#
loop_
_entity.id
_entity.type
_entity.pdbx_description
1 polymer ?
#
loop_
_entity_poly.entity_id
_entity_poly.type
_entity_poly.pdbx_seq_one_letter_code
_entity_poly.pdbx_strand_id
1 'polypeptide(L)'
;MRHYSCHSSAETIAKALTGSYRNEHLFALEQALALYDAYHEKASACDVRIEAVLKELSTHRGRAHGSAPPVSRRRNRTDQTNALAFDVRAALFALLGKDITTIDGLGPYLSLKLVAECGDDLSSWPSAKHFTSWLGLAPSNKVSGGKMLSSRTRRSGGRAAALLRLAAVTVGRTNTALGAFYRRLSSRIGKAKAVTATARKVAVLFYNAVRYGMEYVDPGASSYETRYRTRVLNNLHRRAKAFGFVLQPLEPKAGPAVS
;
A
#
# COMPACT_ATOMS: atom_id res chain seq x y z
N MET A 1 3.35 -25.03 17.90
CA MET A 1 2.37 -24.43 16.95
C MET A 1 2.62 -24.93 15.54
N ARG A 2 1.58 -25.35 14.79
CA ARG A 2 1.71 -25.75 13.38
C ARG A 2 1.57 -24.54 12.49
N HIS A 3 2.51 -24.30 11.56
CA HIS A 3 2.40 -23.21 10.61
C HIS A 3 1.19 -23.44 9.68
N TYR A 4 0.45 -22.38 9.30
CA TYR A 4 -0.79 -22.48 8.51
C TYR A 4 -0.60 -23.16 7.13
N SER A 5 0.59 -23.06 6.52
CA SER A 5 0.92 -23.73 5.27
C SER A 5 1.33 -25.20 5.43
N CYS A 6 1.40 -25.71 6.65
CA CYS A 6 1.71 -27.11 6.92
C CYS A 6 0.42 -27.94 6.94
N HIS A 7 0.27 -28.84 5.97
CA HIS A 7 -0.92 -29.70 5.84
C HIS A 7 -0.81 -31.04 6.58
N SER A 8 0.38 -31.40 7.08
CA SER A 8 0.60 -32.64 7.84
C SER A 8 -0.03 -32.58 9.23
N SER A 9 -0.49 -33.72 9.75
CA SER A 9 -1.01 -33.80 11.10
C SER A 9 0.09 -33.55 12.14
N ALA A 10 -0.30 -33.17 13.38
CA ALA A 10 0.64 -32.96 14.48
C ALA A 10 1.42 -34.25 14.80
N GLU A 11 0.76 -35.42 14.73
CA GLU A 11 1.38 -36.73 14.93
C GLU A 11 2.41 -37.06 13.84
N THR A 12 2.10 -36.75 12.57
CA THR A 12 3.04 -36.95 11.46
C THR A 12 4.27 -36.08 11.64
N ILE A 13 4.08 -34.82 12.07
CA ILE A 13 5.17 -33.88 12.34
C ILE A 13 6.00 -34.41 13.55
N ALA A 14 5.36 -34.83 14.64
CA ALA A 14 6.06 -35.34 15.79
C ALA A 14 6.91 -36.58 15.44
N LYS A 15 6.35 -37.53 14.68
CA LYS A 15 7.10 -38.70 14.18
C LYS A 15 8.29 -38.31 13.31
N ALA A 16 8.12 -37.32 12.41
CA ALA A 16 9.21 -36.82 11.55
C ALA A 16 10.31 -36.11 12.34
N LEU A 17 9.97 -35.55 13.48
CA LEU A 17 10.91 -34.87 14.38
C LEU A 17 11.52 -35.81 15.43
N THR A 18 11.12 -37.09 15.47
CA THR A 18 11.71 -38.05 16.37
C THR A 18 13.12 -38.44 15.88
N GLY A 19 14.11 -38.30 16.75
CA GLY A 19 15.50 -38.59 16.42
C GLY A 19 16.39 -38.60 17.64
N SER A 20 17.69 -38.90 17.47
CA SER A 20 18.70 -38.84 18.50
C SER A 20 19.32 -37.47 18.54
N TYR A 21 18.91 -36.65 19.53
CA TYR A 21 19.43 -35.28 19.69
C TYR A 21 20.43 -35.21 20.83
N ARG A 22 21.43 -34.35 20.69
CA ARG A 22 22.35 -34.04 21.79
C ARG A 22 21.64 -33.08 22.78
N ASN A 23 21.98 -33.22 24.06
CA ASN A 23 21.36 -32.41 25.11
C ASN A 23 21.57 -30.93 24.93
N GLU A 24 22.74 -30.51 24.38
CA GLU A 24 23.04 -29.12 24.11
C GLU A 24 22.11 -28.52 23.04
N HIS A 25 21.68 -29.33 22.05
CA HIS A 25 20.72 -28.87 21.03
C HIS A 25 19.30 -28.72 21.59
N LEU A 26 18.91 -29.68 22.47
CA LEU A 26 17.61 -29.62 23.15
C LEU A 26 17.55 -28.42 24.08
N PHE A 27 18.60 -28.17 24.86
CA PHE A 27 18.70 -26.98 25.69
C PHE A 27 18.59 -25.68 24.88
N ALA A 28 19.32 -25.56 23.77
CA ALA A 28 19.24 -24.38 22.89
C ALA A 28 17.86 -24.18 22.30
N LEU A 29 17.18 -25.27 21.89
CA LEU A 29 15.80 -25.22 21.38
C LEU A 29 14.81 -24.78 22.45
N GLU A 30 14.93 -25.32 23.67
CA GLU A 30 14.10 -24.93 24.82
C GLU A 30 14.22 -23.45 25.15
N GLN A 31 15.44 -22.91 25.19
CA GLN A 31 15.67 -21.48 25.40
C GLN A 31 15.05 -20.63 24.27
N ALA A 32 15.23 -21.06 23.01
CA ALA A 32 14.65 -20.36 21.87
C ALA A 32 13.12 -20.35 21.90
N LEU A 33 12.50 -21.46 22.31
CA LEU A 33 11.04 -21.57 22.45
C LEU A 33 10.52 -20.69 23.58
N ALA A 34 11.20 -20.70 24.75
CA ALA A 34 10.83 -19.85 25.88
C ALA A 34 10.89 -18.35 25.51
N LEU A 35 11.94 -17.93 24.78
CA LEU A 35 12.03 -16.55 24.26
C LEU A 35 10.91 -16.24 23.25
N TYR A 36 10.59 -17.18 22.36
CA TYR A 36 9.50 -17.03 21.41
C TYR A 36 8.16 -16.81 22.13
N ASP A 37 7.85 -17.62 23.12
CA ASP A 37 6.60 -17.52 23.89
C ASP A 37 6.55 -16.20 24.68
N ALA A 38 7.66 -15.78 25.30
CA ALA A 38 7.77 -14.51 26.01
C ALA A 38 7.52 -13.31 25.05
N TYR A 39 8.10 -13.32 23.84
CA TYR A 39 7.85 -12.26 22.85
C TYR A 39 6.41 -12.25 22.37
N HIS A 40 5.79 -13.41 22.17
CA HIS A 40 4.37 -13.53 21.80
C HIS A 40 3.45 -12.94 22.87
N GLU A 41 3.70 -13.25 24.12
CA GLU A 41 2.94 -12.66 25.24
C GLU A 41 3.05 -11.13 25.25
N LYS A 42 4.26 -10.59 25.10
CA LYS A 42 4.47 -9.14 25.08
C LYS A 42 3.83 -8.48 23.85
N ALA A 43 3.88 -9.12 22.69
CA ALA A 43 3.20 -8.65 21.49
C ALA A 43 1.68 -8.58 21.69
N SER A 44 1.07 -9.64 22.26
CA SER A 44 -0.35 -9.67 22.59
C SER A 44 -0.76 -8.57 23.58
N ALA A 45 0.07 -8.31 24.60
CA ALA A 45 -0.16 -7.22 25.54
C ALA A 45 -0.10 -5.84 24.84
N CYS A 46 0.81 -5.65 23.86
CA CYS A 46 0.85 -4.44 23.04
C CYS A 46 -0.41 -4.29 22.18
N ASP A 47 -0.90 -5.39 21.58
CA ASP A 47 -2.12 -5.37 20.76
C ASP A 47 -3.34 -4.91 21.55
N VAL A 48 -3.52 -5.44 22.77
CA VAL A 48 -4.58 -5.01 23.70
C VAL A 48 -4.48 -3.52 24.01
N ARG A 49 -3.27 -3.03 24.27
CA ARG A 49 -3.07 -1.60 24.57
C ARG A 49 -3.33 -0.71 23.37
N ILE A 50 -2.90 -1.13 22.17
CA ILE A 50 -3.16 -0.39 20.92
C ILE A 50 -4.68 -0.31 20.67
N GLU A 51 -5.40 -1.41 20.82
CA GLU A 51 -6.85 -1.43 20.66
C GLU A 51 -7.55 -0.48 21.65
N ALA A 52 -7.15 -0.50 22.93
CA ALA A 52 -7.69 0.39 23.95
C ALA A 52 -7.47 1.87 23.60
N VAL A 53 -6.24 2.24 23.18
CA VAL A 53 -5.93 3.62 22.77
C VAL A 53 -6.75 4.05 21.55
N LEU A 54 -6.94 3.18 20.56
CA LEU A 54 -7.79 3.49 19.38
C LEU A 54 -9.25 3.75 19.79
N LYS A 55 -9.77 2.96 20.75
CA LYS A 55 -11.13 3.17 21.32
C LYS A 55 -11.22 4.50 22.09
N GLU A 56 -10.24 4.82 22.92
CA GLU A 56 -10.16 6.10 23.63
C GLU A 56 -10.17 7.27 22.65
N LEU A 57 -9.32 7.25 21.62
CA LEU A 57 -9.24 8.29 20.60
C LEU A 57 -10.54 8.46 19.82
N SER A 58 -11.21 7.36 19.46
CA SER A 58 -12.51 7.44 18.76
C SER A 58 -13.61 8.04 19.62
N THR A 59 -13.64 7.73 20.92
CA THR A 59 -14.59 8.28 21.89
C THR A 59 -14.37 9.77 22.10
N HIS A 60 -13.13 10.21 22.29
CA HIS A 60 -12.81 11.64 22.50
C HIS A 60 -13.18 12.53 21.30
N ARG A 61 -13.20 11.99 20.09
CA ARG A 61 -13.60 12.74 18.89
C ARG A 61 -15.11 12.89 18.70
N GLY A 62 -15.93 12.23 19.53
CA GLY A 62 -17.40 12.31 19.47
C GLY A 62 -17.99 11.82 18.13
N ARG A 63 -17.23 11.08 17.34
CA ARG A 63 -17.65 10.53 16.06
C ARG A 63 -18.09 9.09 16.29
N ALA A 64 -19.36 8.90 16.59
CA ALA A 64 -19.98 7.58 16.56
C ALA A 64 -20.11 7.15 15.08
N HIS A 65 -19.06 6.59 14.54
CA HIS A 65 -19.10 5.97 13.23
C HIS A 65 -19.67 4.56 13.38
N GLY A 66 -20.67 4.22 12.57
CA GLY A 66 -21.22 2.87 12.51
C GLY A 66 -20.18 1.80 12.16
N SER A 67 -20.62 0.56 11.99
CA SER A 67 -19.74 -0.53 11.57
C SER A 67 -19.11 -0.27 10.20
N ALA A 68 -17.87 -0.69 10.03
CA ALA A 68 -17.19 -0.61 8.74
C ALA A 68 -17.99 -1.37 7.66
N PRO A 69 -18.17 -0.80 6.46
CA PRO A 69 -18.95 -1.45 5.41
C PRO A 69 -18.32 -2.80 5.03
N PRO A 70 -19.13 -3.79 4.58
CA PRO A 70 -18.62 -5.09 4.21
C PRO A 70 -17.58 -4.97 3.08
N VAL A 71 -16.54 -5.82 3.11
CA VAL A 71 -15.49 -5.82 2.09
C VAL A 71 -16.05 -6.42 0.80
N SER A 72 -16.18 -5.62 -0.25
CA SER A 72 -16.71 -6.04 -1.55
C SER A 72 -15.81 -7.03 -2.31
N ARG A 73 -14.53 -7.12 -1.96
CA ARG A 73 -13.57 -8.09 -2.51
C ARG A 73 -13.05 -8.98 -1.39
N ARG A 74 -13.14 -10.30 -1.58
CA ARG A 74 -12.36 -11.26 -0.79
C ARG A 74 -10.87 -10.99 -1.07
N ARG A 75 -10.26 -10.15 -0.25
CA ARG A 75 -8.80 -10.13 -0.16
C ARG A 75 -8.38 -11.45 0.46
N ASN A 76 -7.49 -12.21 -0.19
CA ASN A 76 -6.91 -13.40 0.39
C ASN A 76 -6.42 -13.04 1.80
N ARG A 77 -7.17 -13.53 2.79
CA ARG A 77 -6.81 -13.41 4.19
C ARG A 77 -5.69 -14.43 4.38
N THR A 78 -4.46 -13.99 4.22
CA THR A 78 -3.31 -14.75 4.69
C THR A 78 -3.35 -14.66 6.21
N ASP A 79 -3.56 -15.79 6.87
CA ASP A 79 -3.31 -15.92 8.30
C ASP A 79 -1.82 -15.65 8.53
N GLN A 80 -1.50 -14.39 8.82
CA GLN A 80 -0.14 -13.99 9.12
C GLN A 80 0.11 -14.29 10.59
N THR A 81 1.16 -15.04 10.86
CA THR A 81 1.59 -15.42 12.22
C THR A 81 1.73 -14.21 13.16
N ASN A 82 1.99 -13.03 12.60
CA ASN A 82 2.16 -11.76 13.33
C ASN A 82 1.01 -10.76 13.03
N ALA A 83 -0.19 -11.26 12.70
CA ALA A 83 -1.36 -10.40 12.59
C ALA A 83 -1.76 -9.89 13.98
N LEU A 84 -2.21 -8.63 14.05
CA LEU A 84 -2.75 -8.06 15.29
C LEU A 84 -3.97 -8.87 15.76
N ALA A 85 -4.12 -9.03 17.08
CA ALA A 85 -5.15 -9.86 17.70
C ALA A 85 -6.58 -9.29 17.61
N PHE A 86 -6.73 -8.03 17.10
CA PHE A 86 -8.01 -7.33 16.98
C PHE A 86 -8.32 -6.90 15.53
N ASP A 87 -9.58 -6.52 15.25
CA ASP A 87 -9.98 -6.01 13.95
C ASP A 87 -9.52 -4.56 13.76
N VAL A 88 -8.31 -4.41 13.23
CA VAL A 88 -7.69 -3.11 12.93
C VAL A 88 -8.52 -2.28 11.96
N ARG A 89 -9.20 -2.92 10.98
CA ARG A 89 -10.02 -2.20 10.00
C ARG A 89 -11.23 -1.56 10.69
N ALA A 90 -11.92 -2.31 11.54
CA ALA A 90 -13.05 -1.78 12.29
C ALA A 90 -12.62 -0.66 13.24
N ALA A 91 -11.50 -0.83 13.95
CA ALA A 91 -10.95 0.18 14.84
C ALA A 91 -10.56 1.47 14.11
N LEU A 92 -9.90 1.38 12.95
CA LEU A 92 -9.55 2.54 12.13
C LEU A 92 -10.78 3.21 11.52
N PHE A 93 -11.80 2.44 11.14
CA PHE A 93 -13.05 3.01 10.65
C PHE A 93 -13.78 3.79 11.75
N ALA A 94 -13.83 3.24 12.96
CA ALA A 94 -14.41 3.94 14.13
C ALA A 94 -13.68 5.24 14.43
N LEU A 95 -12.36 5.29 14.27
CA LEU A 95 -11.55 6.50 14.48
C LEU A 95 -11.71 7.54 13.37
N LEU A 96 -11.64 7.13 12.12
CA LEU A 96 -11.53 8.02 10.96
C LEU A 96 -12.86 8.29 10.25
N GLY A 97 -13.87 7.42 10.45
CA GLY A 97 -15.13 7.43 9.72
C GLY A 97 -15.03 7.01 8.27
N LYS A 98 -13.87 6.54 7.83
CA LYS A 98 -13.59 6.09 6.48
C LYS A 98 -12.70 4.86 6.46
N ASP A 99 -12.94 3.97 5.50
CA ASP A 99 -12.14 2.77 5.33
C ASP A 99 -10.93 3.03 4.43
N ILE A 100 -9.82 3.43 5.05
CA ILE A 100 -8.56 3.67 4.34
C ILE A 100 -7.88 2.37 3.86
N THR A 101 -8.32 1.21 4.36
CA THR A 101 -7.77 -0.10 3.93
C THR A 101 -8.22 -0.51 2.55
N THR A 102 -9.21 0.19 1.96
CA THR A 102 -9.64 0.02 0.57
C THR A 102 -8.62 0.56 -0.43
N ILE A 103 -7.76 1.47 -0.01
CA ILE A 103 -6.69 2.01 -0.86
C ILE A 103 -5.71 0.89 -1.21
N ASP A 104 -5.48 0.68 -2.50
CA ASP A 104 -4.57 -0.37 -2.95
C ASP A 104 -3.18 -0.22 -2.33
N GLY A 105 -2.69 -1.35 -1.80
CA GLY A 105 -1.40 -1.41 -1.10
C GLY A 105 -1.46 -1.05 0.38
N LEU A 106 -2.55 -0.46 0.88
CA LEU A 106 -2.75 -0.17 2.29
C LEU A 106 -3.63 -1.26 2.91
N GLY A 107 -3.02 -2.36 3.36
CA GLY A 107 -3.71 -3.33 4.23
C GLY A 107 -3.90 -2.76 5.64
N PRO A 108 -4.70 -3.44 6.50
CA PRO A 108 -5.00 -2.96 7.86
C PRO A 108 -3.74 -2.57 8.66
N TYR A 109 -2.72 -3.43 8.65
CA TYR A 109 -1.47 -3.21 9.38
C TYR A 109 -0.68 -1.97 8.90
N LEU A 110 -0.55 -1.78 7.57
CA LEU A 110 0.11 -0.59 7.03
C LEU A 110 -0.70 0.68 7.29
N SER A 111 -2.02 0.58 7.22
CA SER A 111 -2.93 1.69 7.53
C SER A 111 -2.79 2.14 8.98
N LEU A 112 -2.76 1.20 9.93
CA LEU A 112 -2.54 1.49 11.34
C LEU A 112 -1.20 2.19 11.56
N LYS A 113 -0.13 1.66 10.99
CA LYS A 113 1.21 2.28 11.09
C LYS A 113 1.25 3.67 10.49
N LEU A 114 0.57 3.92 9.36
CA LEU A 114 0.50 5.25 8.77
C LEU A 114 -0.26 6.23 9.66
N VAL A 115 -1.37 5.82 10.25
CA VAL A 115 -2.11 6.66 11.20
C VAL A 115 -1.28 6.94 12.45
N ALA A 116 -0.55 5.95 12.96
CA ALA A 116 0.35 6.15 14.10
C ALA A 116 1.49 7.15 13.82
N GLU A 117 2.00 7.20 12.58
CA GLU A 117 3.09 8.11 12.18
C GLU A 117 2.60 9.50 11.74
N CYS A 118 1.43 9.59 11.13
CA CYS A 118 0.91 10.84 10.55
C CYS A 118 -0.18 11.49 11.39
N GLY A 119 -0.76 10.76 12.35
CA GLY A 119 -1.97 11.16 13.07
C GLY A 119 -3.25 10.86 12.28
N ASP A 120 -4.35 11.07 12.93
CA ASP A 120 -5.72 10.91 12.44
C ASP A 120 -6.35 12.23 11.96
N ASP A 121 -5.62 13.35 12.11
CA ASP A 121 -5.95 14.66 11.57
C ASP A 121 -4.77 15.22 10.78
N LEU A 122 -4.96 15.37 9.48
CA LEU A 122 -3.96 15.91 8.57
C LEU A 122 -4.15 17.41 8.29
N SER A 123 -4.84 18.14 9.18
CA SER A 123 -5.12 19.58 9.03
C SER A 123 -3.87 20.44 9.03
N SER A 124 -2.80 20.01 9.69
CA SER A 124 -1.49 20.67 9.70
C SER A 124 -0.87 20.83 8.29
N TRP A 125 -1.32 20.04 7.32
CA TRP A 125 -0.91 20.19 5.93
C TRP A 125 -2.04 20.79 5.10
N PRO A 126 -1.87 22.02 4.54
CA PRO A 126 -2.93 22.70 3.79
C PRO A 126 -3.37 21.94 2.53
N SER A 127 -2.53 21.08 1.98
CA SER A 127 -2.87 20.26 0.81
C SER A 127 -2.04 18.97 0.73
N ALA A 128 -2.51 18.02 -0.07
CA ALA A 128 -1.76 16.80 -0.38
C ALA A 128 -0.36 17.07 -0.97
N LYS A 129 -0.15 18.24 -1.61
CA LYS A 129 1.18 18.65 -2.09
C LYS A 129 2.13 18.93 -0.92
N HIS A 130 1.68 19.64 0.09
CA HIS A 130 2.46 19.91 1.30
C HIS A 130 2.75 18.62 2.06
N PHE A 131 1.75 17.77 2.24
CA PHE A 131 1.90 16.46 2.87
C PHE A 131 2.93 15.57 2.15
N THR A 132 2.82 15.43 0.82
CA THR A 132 3.78 14.62 0.05
C THR A 132 5.18 15.24 -0.01
N SER A 133 5.29 16.57 0.12
CA SER A 133 6.57 17.27 0.23
C SER A 133 7.22 17.03 1.58
N TRP A 134 6.45 17.06 2.66
CA TRP A 134 6.92 16.71 4.01
C TRP A 134 7.44 15.27 4.06
N LEU A 135 6.74 14.32 3.45
CA LEU A 135 7.18 12.94 3.31
C LEU A 135 8.45 12.76 2.45
N GLY A 136 8.90 13.78 1.74
CA GLY A 136 10.02 13.67 0.79
C GLY A 136 9.68 12.82 -0.45
N LEU A 137 8.39 12.67 -0.78
CA LEU A 137 7.91 11.92 -1.96
C LEU A 137 7.61 12.84 -3.15
N ALA A 138 7.54 14.17 -2.93
CA ALA A 138 7.37 15.14 -3.99
C ALA A 138 8.72 15.47 -4.67
N PRO A 139 8.73 15.68 -6.00
CA PRO A 139 9.93 16.14 -6.69
C PRO A 139 10.28 17.56 -6.25
N SER A 140 11.57 17.81 -5.95
CA SER A 140 12.09 19.16 -5.74
C SER A 140 12.57 19.71 -7.07
N ASN A 141 11.66 20.30 -7.83
CA ASN A 141 11.96 20.81 -9.14
C ASN A 141 12.86 22.06 -9.03
N LYS A 142 14.06 21.98 -9.60
CA LYS A 142 14.93 23.14 -9.81
C LYS A 142 14.76 23.59 -11.26
N VAL A 143 14.31 24.82 -11.46
CA VAL A 143 14.06 25.39 -12.79
C VAL A 143 14.93 26.64 -12.94
N SER A 144 15.59 26.79 -14.08
CA SER A 144 16.33 28.01 -14.47
C SER A 144 16.09 28.26 -15.95
N GLY A 145 15.81 29.51 -16.31
CA GLY A 145 15.53 29.92 -17.71
C GLY A 145 14.39 29.09 -18.36
N GLY A 146 13.35 28.70 -17.59
CA GLY A 146 12.25 27.87 -18.09
C GLY A 146 12.60 26.39 -18.28
N LYS A 147 13.87 25.98 -18.08
CA LYS A 147 14.31 24.59 -18.19
C LYS A 147 14.40 23.92 -16.81
N MET A 148 13.88 22.69 -16.73
CA MET A 148 14.00 21.86 -15.51
C MET A 148 15.40 21.29 -15.40
N LEU A 149 16.18 21.76 -14.42
CA LEU A 149 17.54 21.32 -14.15
C LEU A 149 17.57 20.01 -13.34
N SER A 150 16.63 19.82 -12.42
CA SER A 150 16.53 18.63 -11.58
C SER A 150 15.11 18.43 -11.07
N SER A 151 14.68 17.17 -10.98
CA SER A 151 13.40 16.77 -10.36
C SER A 151 13.64 15.72 -9.26
N ARG A 152 14.81 15.71 -8.64
CA ARG A 152 15.13 14.77 -7.56
C ARG A 152 14.22 15.02 -6.35
N THR A 153 13.76 13.94 -5.72
CA THR A 153 13.12 14.02 -4.40
C THR A 153 14.19 14.21 -3.32
N ARG A 154 13.82 14.88 -2.23
CA ARG A 154 14.69 14.94 -1.05
C ARG A 154 14.88 13.55 -0.45
N ARG A 155 16.05 13.30 0.14
CA ARG A 155 16.23 12.09 0.98
C ARG A 155 15.29 12.20 2.18
N SER A 156 14.54 11.14 2.45
CA SER A 156 13.60 11.05 3.56
C SER A 156 13.91 9.79 4.35
N GLY A 157 14.23 9.97 5.63
CA GLY A 157 14.38 8.89 6.62
C GLY A 157 13.09 8.60 7.39
N GLY A 158 11.98 9.30 7.09
CA GLY A 158 10.72 9.16 7.80
C GLY A 158 10.07 7.80 7.63
N ARG A 159 9.57 7.22 8.72
CA ARG A 159 8.89 5.90 8.71
C ARG A 159 7.66 5.89 7.82
N ALA A 160 6.84 6.94 7.84
CA ALA A 160 5.66 7.06 6.98
C ALA A 160 6.02 6.95 5.48
N ALA A 161 7.12 7.59 5.05
CA ALA A 161 7.60 7.48 3.67
C ALA A 161 8.07 6.07 3.32
N ALA A 162 8.69 5.35 4.27
CA ALA A 162 9.09 3.96 4.08
C ALA A 162 7.87 3.03 3.94
N LEU A 163 6.85 3.20 4.78
CA LEU A 163 5.59 2.45 4.72
C LEU A 163 4.87 2.66 3.38
N LEU A 164 4.82 3.90 2.89
CA LEU A 164 4.22 4.22 1.60
C LEU A 164 5.01 3.64 0.41
N ARG A 165 6.34 3.54 0.51
CA ARG A 165 7.15 2.85 -0.50
C ARG A 165 6.90 1.34 -0.48
N LEU A 166 6.72 0.74 0.71
CA LEU A 166 6.34 -0.66 0.84
C LEU A 166 4.97 -0.92 0.20
N ALA A 167 3.97 -0.07 0.50
CA ALA A 167 2.67 -0.12 -0.16
C ALA A 167 2.79 -0.04 -1.70
N ALA A 168 3.64 0.85 -2.22
CA ALA A 168 3.86 1.00 -3.65
C ALA A 168 4.45 -0.26 -4.32
N VAL A 169 5.37 -0.96 -3.63
CA VAL A 169 5.93 -2.24 -4.12
C VAL A 169 4.84 -3.32 -4.18
N THR A 170 4.01 -3.41 -3.14
CA THR A 170 2.88 -4.35 -3.09
C THR A 170 1.88 -4.09 -4.22
N VAL A 171 1.51 -2.83 -4.44
CA VAL A 171 0.62 -2.40 -5.53
C VAL A 171 1.14 -2.82 -6.90
N GLY A 172 2.45 -2.78 -7.11
CA GLY A 172 3.07 -3.16 -8.38
C GLY A 172 2.72 -4.58 -8.87
N ARG A 173 2.33 -5.46 -7.94
CA ARG A 173 1.93 -6.86 -8.21
C ARG A 173 0.43 -7.05 -8.41
N THR A 174 -0.36 -5.99 -8.28
CA THR A 174 -1.82 -6.07 -8.38
C THR A 174 -2.35 -5.68 -9.75
N ASN A 175 -3.54 -6.19 -10.12
CA ASN A 175 -4.22 -5.80 -11.35
C ASN A 175 -5.16 -4.61 -11.11
N THR A 176 -4.60 -3.51 -10.60
CA THR A 176 -5.30 -2.27 -10.28
C THR A 176 -4.77 -1.11 -11.12
N ALA A 177 -5.46 0.02 -11.10
CA ALA A 177 -5.02 1.23 -11.80
C ALA A 177 -3.65 1.71 -11.29
N LEU A 178 -3.42 1.65 -9.97
CA LEU A 178 -2.12 1.98 -9.38
C LEU A 178 -1.03 0.97 -9.76
N GLY A 179 -1.37 -0.33 -9.85
CA GLY A 179 -0.47 -1.38 -10.32
C GLY A 179 -0.04 -1.17 -11.77
N ALA A 180 -0.98 -0.85 -12.66
CA ALA A 180 -0.71 -0.51 -14.05
C ALA A 180 0.18 0.74 -14.16
N PHE A 181 -0.10 1.78 -13.36
CA PHE A 181 0.75 2.97 -13.27
C PHE A 181 2.18 2.62 -12.87
N TYR A 182 2.35 1.80 -11.80
CA TYR A 182 3.67 1.37 -11.33
C TYR A 182 4.44 0.62 -12.42
N ARG A 183 3.85 -0.41 -13.04
CA ARG A 183 4.50 -1.23 -14.07
C ARG A 183 4.95 -0.39 -15.26
N ARG A 184 4.07 0.47 -15.76
CA ARG A 184 4.39 1.38 -16.87
C ARG A 184 5.53 2.34 -16.52
N LEU A 185 5.53 2.87 -15.30
CA LEU A 185 6.58 3.78 -14.88
C LEU A 185 7.90 3.05 -14.67
N SER A 186 7.84 1.85 -14.10
CA SER A 186 9.00 0.99 -13.85
C SER A 186 9.75 0.61 -15.14
N SER A 187 9.01 0.30 -16.21
CA SER A 187 9.62 -0.02 -17.51
C SER A 187 10.29 1.21 -18.16
N ARG A 188 9.75 2.41 -17.92
CA ARG A 188 10.24 3.64 -18.57
C ARG A 188 11.40 4.32 -17.84
N ILE A 189 11.35 4.40 -16.50
CA ILE A 189 12.30 5.21 -15.70
C ILE A 189 12.97 4.43 -14.57
N GLY A 190 12.74 3.12 -14.50
CA GLY A 190 13.31 2.21 -13.51
C GLY A 190 12.49 2.08 -12.22
N LYS A 191 12.70 0.95 -11.53
CA LYS A 191 11.92 0.54 -10.35
C LYS A 191 11.96 1.56 -9.20
N ALA A 192 13.13 2.09 -8.84
CA ALA A 192 13.29 3.00 -7.70
C ALA A 192 12.47 4.28 -7.85
N LYS A 193 12.47 4.88 -9.05
CA LYS A 193 11.67 6.07 -9.36
C LYS A 193 10.18 5.74 -9.43
N ALA A 194 9.82 4.57 -9.96
CA ALA A 194 8.44 4.10 -10.01
C ALA A 194 7.86 3.89 -8.61
N VAL A 195 8.63 3.27 -7.68
CA VAL A 195 8.24 3.12 -6.26
C VAL A 195 7.94 4.48 -5.64
N THR A 196 8.84 5.46 -5.78
CA THR A 196 8.66 6.79 -5.18
C THR A 196 7.44 7.52 -5.75
N ALA A 197 7.23 7.45 -7.07
CA ALA A 197 6.09 8.09 -7.73
C ALA A 197 4.75 7.42 -7.34
N THR A 198 4.73 6.09 -7.21
CA THR A 198 3.53 5.36 -6.78
C THR A 198 3.25 5.60 -5.30
N ALA A 199 4.28 5.59 -4.44
CA ALA A 199 4.16 5.95 -3.02
C ALA A 199 3.55 7.35 -2.83
N ARG A 200 3.95 8.32 -3.66
CA ARG A 200 3.33 9.65 -3.68
C ARG A 200 1.84 9.60 -4.04
N LYS A 201 1.44 8.77 -5.01
CA LYS A 201 0.01 8.63 -5.34
C LYS A 201 -0.78 8.01 -4.20
N VAL A 202 -0.26 6.97 -3.56
CA VAL A 202 -0.87 6.36 -2.37
C VAL A 202 -0.98 7.39 -1.23
N ALA A 203 0.07 8.20 -1.00
CA ALA A 203 0.06 9.27 -0.01
C ALA A 203 -1.03 10.34 -0.28
N VAL A 204 -1.26 10.69 -1.55
CA VAL A 204 -2.34 11.63 -1.93
C VAL A 204 -3.71 11.03 -1.65
N LEU A 205 -3.91 9.74 -1.96
CA LEU A 205 -5.17 9.06 -1.67
C LEU A 205 -5.41 8.96 -0.16
N PHE A 206 -4.39 8.58 0.60
CA PHE A 206 -4.45 8.54 2.06
C PHE A 206 -4.81 9.94 2.64
N TYR A 207 -4.10 10.98 2.21
CA TYR A 207 -4.39 12.35 2.63
C TYR A 207 -5.84 12.76 2.35
N ASN A 208 -6.33 12.50 1.13
CA ASN A 208 -7.69 12.85 0.73
C ASN A 208 -8.75 12.06 1.51
N ALA A 209 -8.49 10.78 1.78
CA ALA A 209 -9.38 9.96 2.58
C ALA A 209 -9.48 10.45 4.03
N VAL A 210 -8.35 10.72 4.68
CA VAL A 210 -8.32 11.17 6.08
C VAL A 210 -8.79 12.62 6.22
N ARG A 211 -8.33 13.52 5.36
CA ARG A 211 -8.61 14.96 5.47
C ARG A 211 -10.00 15.36 5.01
N TYR A 212 -10.47 14.77 3.92
CA TYR A 212 -11.72 15.16 3.26
C TYR A 212 -12.77 14.06 3.25
N GLY A 213 -12.48 12.89 3.83
CA GLY A 213 -13.39 11.77 3.84
C GLY A 213 -13.67 11.17 2.45
N MET A 214 -12.77 11.36 1.48
CA MET A 214 -12.95 10.84 0.12
C MET A 214 -12.80 9.32 0.09
N GLU A 215 -13.77 8.64 -0.46
CA GLU A 215 -13.70 7.19 -0.67
C GLU A 215 -12.83 6.87 -1.89
N TYR A 216 -12.05 5.79 -1.77
CA TYR A 216 -11.27 5.27 -2.88
C TYR A 216 -11.96 4.08 -3.52
N VAL A 217 -12.21 4.19 -4.82
CA VAL A 217 -12.66 3.10 -5.68
C VAL A 217 -11.61 2.91 -6.77
N ASP A 218 -11.06 1.70 -6.89
CA ASP A 218 -10.10 1.39 -7.96
C ASP A 218 -10.81 1.33 -9.30
N PRO A 219 -10.46 2.19 -10.27
CA PRO A 219 -11.05 2.15 -11.60
C PRO A 219 -10.58 0.96 -12.46
N GLY A 220 -9.62 0.16 -11.95
CA GLY A 220 -9.05 -0.98 -12.64
C GLY A 220 -7.92 -0.62 -13.61
N ALA A 221 -7.09 -1.64 -13.90
CA ALA A 221 -5.94 -1.48 -14.79
C ALA A 221 -6.35 -1.10 -16.23
N SER A 222 -7.42 -1.70 -16.75
CA SER A 222 -7.93 -1.41 -18.10
C SER A 222 -8.35 0.06 -18.27
N SER A 223 -9.07 0.61 -17.29
CA SER A 223 -9.44 2.03 -17.29
C SER A 223 -8.22 2.95 -17.27
N TYR A 224 -7.19 2.59 -16.50
CA TYR A 224 -5.93 3.33 -16.49
C TYR A 224 -5.26 3.30 -17.87
N GLU A 225 -5.17 2.12 -18.51
CA GLU A 225 -4.53 1.97 -19.82
C GLU A 225 -5.28 2.75 -20.91
N THR A 226 -6.60 2.71 -20.91
CA THR A 226 -7.44 3.48 -21.84
C THR A 226 -7.20 4.99 -21.69
N ARG A 227 -7.24 5.51 -20.44
CA ARG A 227 -6.97 6.92 -20.17
C ARG A 227 -5.55 7.32 -20.56
N TYR A 228 -4.58 6.43 -20.37
CA TYR A 228 -3.21 6.70 -20.77
C TYR A 228 -3.08 6.76 -22.30
N ARG A 229 -3.67 5.79 -23.03
CA ARG A 229 -3.68 5.75 -24.49
C ARG A 229 -4.29 7.03 -25.07
N THR A 230 -5.46 7.44 -24.56
CA THR A 230 -6.12 8.68 -24.97
C THR A 230 -5.21 9.90 -24.76
N ARG A 231 -4.53 9.99 -23.60
CA ARG A 231 -3.58 11.07 -23.33
C ARG A 231 -2.41 11.08 -24.30
N VAL A 232 -1.86 9.93 -24.64
CA VAL A 232 -0.74 9.80 -25.61
C VAL A 232 -1.22 10.25 -26.99
N LEU A 233 -2.38 9.79 -27.45
CA LEU A 233 -2.95 10.19 -28.74
C LEU A 233 -3.18 11.69 -28.82
N ASN A 234 -3.80 12.28 -27.79
CA ASN A 234 -4.02 13.74 -27.73
C ASN A 234 -2.71 14.53 -27.77
N ASN A 235 -1.66 14.03 -27.11
CA ASN A 235 -0.34 14.66 -27.17
C ASN A 235 0.29 14.54 -28.57
N LEU A 236 0.15 13.40 -29.24
CA LEU A 236 0.63 13.19 -30.59
C LEU A 236 -0.10 14.10 -31.58
N HIS A 237 -1.44 14.18 -31.51
CA HIS A 237 -2.23 15.10 -32.32
C HIS A 237 -1.79 16.55 -32.15
N ARG A 238 -1.61 16.99 -30.91
CA ARG A 238 -1.16 18.36 -30.61
C ARG A 238 0.22 18.64 -31.19
N ARG A 239 1.15 17.68 -31.09
CA ARG A 239 2.52 17.83 -31.64
C ARG A 239 2.50 17.81 -33.17
N ALA A 240 1.76 16.87 -33.78
CA ALA A 240 1.63 16.82 -35.24
C ALA A 240 1.09 18.15 -35.78
N LYS A 241 0.01 18.67 -35.18
CA LYS A 241 -0.57 19.96 -35.55
C LYS A 241 0.42 21.13 -35.43
N ALA A 242 1.28 21.15 -34.40
CA ALA A 242 2.30 22.15 -34.21
C ALA A 242 3.38 22.16 -35.33
N PHE A 243 3.55 21.01 -36.01
CA PHE A 243 4.45 20.86 -37.17
C PHE A 243 3.72 20.85 -38.51
N GLY A 244 2.43 21.17 -38.57
CA GLY A 244 1.64 21.22 -39.80
C GLY A 244 1.14 19.87 -40.30
N PHE A 245 1.19 18.80 -39.47
CA PHE A 245 0.73 17.45 -39.85
C PHE A 245 -0.59 17.10 -39.18
N VAL A 246 -1.35 16.24 -39.85
CA VAL A 246 -2.57 15.63 -39.32
C VAL A 246 -2.32 14.13 -39.11
N LEU A 247 -2.65 13.62 -37.92
CA LEU A 247 -2.63 12.18 -37.63
C LEU A 247 -3.96 11.54 -38.05
N GLN A 248 -3.88 10.48 -38.82
CA GLN A 248 -5.03 9.65 -39.20
C GLN A 248 -4.85 8.22 -38.65
N PRO A 249 -5.90 7.56 -38.17
CA PRO A 249 -5.85 6.15 -37.83
C PRO A 249 -5.51 5.33 -39.07
N LEU A 250 -4.64 4.31 -38.91
CA LEU A 250 -4.44 3.31 -39.94
C LEU A 250 -5.70 2.45 -40.05
N GLU A 251 -6.21 2.23 -41.23
CA GLU A 251 -7.27 1.24 -41.45
C GLU A 251 -6.79 -0.15 -41.03
N PRO A 252 -7.62 -0.92 -40.31
CA PRO A 252 -7.27 -2.28 -39.98
C PRO A 252 -7.02 -3.05 -41.29
N LYS A 253 -5.80 -3.59 -41.49
CA LYS A 253 -5.56 -4.50 -42.61
C LYS A 253 -6.56 -5.65 -42.48
N ALA A 254 -7.46 -5.79 -43.45
CA ALA A 254 -8.28 -6.97 -43.59
C ALA A 254 -7.32 -8.19 -43.61
N GLY A 255 -7.43 -9.04 -42.58
CA GLY A 255 -6.67 -10.28 -42.55
C GLY A 255 -7.04 -11.12 -43.78
N PRO A 256 -6.12 -11.95 -44.33
CA PRO A 256 -6.46 -12.83 -45.42
C PRO A 256 -7.64 -13.72 -44.98
N ALA A 257 -8.71 -13.72 -45.75
CA ALA A 257 -9.82 -14.65 -45.58
C ALA A 257 -9.22 -16.07 -45.61
N VAL A 258 -9.34 -16.77 -44.49
CA VAL A 258 -9.01 -18.22 -44.44
C VAL A 258 -10.11 -18.93 -45.22
N SER A 259 -9.75 -19.40 -46.42
CA SER A 259 -10.54 -20.30 -47.23
C SER A 259 -10.53 -21.68 -46.63
#